data_7dd3d485d3e9ce1031ac25ba16b61fc3
#
_entry.id   7dd3d485d3e9ce1031ac25ba16b61fc3
#
_cell.length_a   1.000
_cell.length_b   1.000
_cell.length_c   1.000
_cell.angle_alpha   90.00
_cell.angle_beta   90.00
_cell.angle_gamma   90.00
#
_symmetry.space_group_name_H-M   'P 1'
#
loop_
_entity.id
_entity.type
_entity.pdbx_description
1 polymer ?
#
loop_
_entity_poly.entity_id
_entity_poly.type
_entity_poly.pdbx_seq_one_letter_code
_entity_poly.pdbx_strand_id
1 'polypeptide(L)'
;MTPTTPQVQSVEAFQRDIEPTIIATRNELVTADTFITYTDGDLIDSYTKNGAECYTFHSRLFFFSDVDTDHIRDTYNKHLLPLGFELSEKRWTSNGVELVNFLWTNAEYQAVVSSTTRLGQDTGTHYRAEELPSDGSTNSPKELIDQPGRIPDWFDPNLPPAGQG
;
A
#
# COMPACT_ATOMS: atom_id res chain seq x y z
N MET A 1 -35.12 3.32 10.17
CA MET A 1 -33.75 2.91 10.59
C MET A 1 -32.71 3.59 9.73
N THR A 2 -31.89 4.44 10.32
CA THR A 2 -30.78 5.07 9.60
C THR A 2 -29.70 4.01 9.37
N PRO A 3 -29.20 3.85 8.11
CA PRO A 3 -28.09 2.94 7.89
C PRO A 3 -26.88 3.40 8.71
N THR A 4 -26.34 2.48 9.50
CA THR A 4 -25.13 2.76 10.28
C THR A 4 -23.94 2.86 9.32
N THR A 5 -23.30 4.03 9.28
CA THR A 5 -22.04 4.18 8.56
C THR A 5 -21.02 3.23 9.20
N PRO A 6 -20.31 2.38 8.42
CA PRO A 6 -19.28 1.55 9.01
C PRO A 6 -18.29 2.41 9.77
N GLN A 7 -18.04 2.05 11.02
CA GLN A 7 -17.09 2.78 11.84
C GLN A 7 -15.67 2.51 11.33
N VAL A 8 -14.93 3.58 11.04
CA VAL A 8 -13.55 3.49 10.59
C VAL A 8 -12.68 3.01 11.74
N GLN A 9 -11.80 2.04 11.47
CA GLN A 9 -10.86 1.52 12.46
C GLN A 9 -9.72 2.51 12.72
N SER A 10 -9.00 2.31 13.80
CA SER A 10 -7.88 3.17 14.16
C SER A 10 -6.63 2.88 13.34
N VAL A 11 -5.69 3.84 13.33
CA VAL A 11 -4.38 3.65 12.70
C VAL A 11 -3.62 2.50 13.36
N GLU A 12 -3.76 2.33 14.68
CA GLU A 12 -3.13 1.22 15.41
C GLU A 12 -3.71 -0.12 14.96
N ALA A 13 -5.02 -0.21 14.78
CA ALA A 13 -5.67 -1.40 14.26
C ALA A 13 -5.21 -1.72 12.84
N PHE A 14 -5.07 -0.71 11.98
CA PHE A 14 -4.54 -0.89 10.64
C PHE A 14 -3.13 -1.49 10.68
N GLN A 15 -2.25 -0.92 11.50
CA GLN A 15 -0.86 -1.38 11.59
C GLN A 15 -0.72 -2.77 12.22
N ARG A 16 -1.66 -3.15 13.08
CA ARG A 16 -1.66 -4.46 13.72
C ARG A 16 -2.28 -5.54 12.84
N ASP A 17 -3.43 -5.24 12.23
CA ASP A 17 -4.29 -6.27 11.64
C ASP A 17 -4.23 -6.33 10.12
N ILE A 18 -3.83 -5.25 9.45
CA ILE A 18 -3.90 -5.11 7.99
C ILE A 18 -2.53 -4.93 7.36
N GLU A 19 -1.76 -3.97 7.84
CA GLU A 19 -0.47 -3.61 7.23
C GLU A 19 0.51 -4.78 7.15
N PRO A 20 0.66 -5.64 8.17
CA PRO A 20 1.61 -6.76 8.06
C PRO A 20 1.33 -7.70 6.89
N THR A 21 0.05 -7.94 6.60
CA THR A 21 -0.35 -8.78 5.47
C THR A 21 -0.06 -8.10 4.14
N ILE A 22 -0.30 -6.79 4.03
CA ILE A 22 0.04 -6.04 2.82
C ILE A 22 1.54 -6.10 2.57
N ILE A 23 2.33 -5.85 3.59
CA ILE A 23 3.80 -5.88 3.51
C ILE A 23 4.29 -7.27 3.06
N ALA A 24 3.80 -8.32 3.71
CA ALA A 24 4.22 -9.69 3.39
C ALA A 24 3.86 -10.05 1.94
N THR A 25 2.67 -9.67 1.48
CA THR A 25 2.23 -9.93 0.11
C THR A 25 3.08 -9.17 -0.89
N ARG A 26 3.33 -7.88 -0.64
CA ARG A 26 4.21 -7.08 -1.49
C ARG A 26 5.59 -7.73 -1.59
N ASN A 27 6.12 -8.21 -0.48
CA ASN A 27 7.45 -8.78 -0.44
C ASN A 27 7.55 -10.16 -1.11
N GLU A 28 6.42 -10.80 -1.40
CA GLU A 28 6.40 -11.98 -2.27
C GLU A 28 6.66 -11.60 -3.74
N LEU A 29 6.22 -10.41 -4.14
CA LEU A 29 6.35 -9.92 -5.52
C LEU A 29 7.61 -9.10 -5.74
N VAL A 30 7.96 -8.24 -4.79
CA VAL A 30 9.12 -7.37 -4.87
C VAL A 30 10.24 -8.02 -4.07
N THR A 31 11.17 -8.66 -4.79
CA THR A 31 12.30 -9.38 -4.21
C THR A 31 13.60 -8.76 -4.70
N ALA A 32 14.72 -9.22 -4.16
CA ALA A 32 16.04 -8.78 -4.64
C ALA A 32 16.21 -9.02 -6.15
N ASP A 33 15.58 -10.09 -6.67
CA ASP A 33 15.68 -10.47 -8.08
C ASP A 33 14.75 -9.66 -8.99
N THR A 34 13.59 -9.20 -8.47
CA THR A 34 12.60 -8.50 -9.28
C THR A 34 12.65 -6.98 -9.14
N PHE A 35 13.26 -6.47 -8.08
CA PHE A 35 13.31 -5.04 -7.78
C PHE A 35 14.04 -4.25 -8.87
N ILE A 36 13.46 -3.14 -9.29
CA ILE A 36 14.05 -2.22 -10.27
C ILE A 36 14.44 -0.91 -9.60
N THR A 37 13.49 -0.20 -9.02
CA THR A 37 13.68 1.09 -8.37
C THR A 37 12.51 1.40 -7.45
N TYR A 38 12.56 2.55 -6.80
CA TYR A 38 11.47 3.01 -5.92
C TYR A 38 11.33 4.52 -6.00
N THR A 39 10.18 5.03 -5.54
CA THR A 39 9.96 6.47 -5.32
C THR A 39 9.57 6.71 -3.87
N ASP A 40 9.91 7.89 -3.36
CA ASP A 40 9.53 8.39 -2.04
C ASP A 40 10.01 7.49 -0.90
N GLY A 41 9.65 7.83 0.33
CA GLY A 41 9.84 7.02 1.51
C GLY A 41 8.50 6.69 2.14
N ASP A 42 8.51 5.82 3.14
CA ASP A 42 7.33 5.60 3.96
C ASP A 42 7.06 6.86 4.79
N LEU A 43 5.80 7.25 4.91
CA LEU A 43 5.41 8.50 5.54
C LEU A 43 4.14 8.32 6.36
N ILE A 44 4.16 8.82 7.61
CA ILE A 44 2.96 8.97 8.43
C ILE A 44 2.81 10.46 8.75
N ASP A 45 1.69 11.04 8.30
CA ASP A 45 1.34 12.41 8.61
C ASP A 45 0.16 12.46 9.56
N SER A 46 0.09 13.54 10.33
CA SER A 46 -1.07 13.80 11.18
C SER A 46 -1.62 15.19 10.91
N TYR A 47 -2.92 15.32 11.06
CA TYR A 47 -3.61 16.60 10.96
C TYR A 47 -4.89 16.57 11.78
N THR A 48 -5.45 17.76 12.07
CA THR A 48 -6.67 17.87 12.85
C THR A 48 -7.87 18.00 11.93
N LYS A 49 -8.86 17.14 12.13
CA LYS A 49 -10.13 17.17 11.41
C LYS A 49 -11.27 17.15 12.43
N ASN A 50 -12.13 18.17 12.39
CA ASN A 50 -13.27 18.30 13.32
C ASN A 50 -12.84 18.20 14.79
N GLY A 51 -11.68 18.79 15.14
CA GLY A 51 -11.17 18.78 16.51
C GLY A 51 -10.45 17.51 16.94
N ALA A 52 -10.37 16.51 16.07
CA ALA A 52 -9.70 15.24 16.35
C ALA A 52 -8.47 15.05 15.47
N GLU A 53 -7.43 14.46 16.02
CA GLU A 53 -6.21 14.16 15.24
C GLU A 53 -6.42 12.91 14.40
N CYS A 54 -6.12 13.02 13.10
CA CYS A 54 -6.19 11.91 12.14
C CYS A 54 -4.81 11.65 11.54
N TYR A 55 -4.61 10.41 11.11
CA TYR A 55 -3.33 9.95 10.57
C TYR A 55 -3.50 9.43 9.17
N THR A 56 -2.56 9.79 8.30
CA THR A 56 -2.48 9.29 6.93
C THR A 56 -1.15 8.60 6.74
N PHE A 57 -1.17 7.38 6.23
CA PHE A 57 0.03 6.60 5.94
C PHE A 57 0.17 6.37 4.44
N HIS A 58 1.40 6.56 3.92
CA HIS A 58 1.76 6.25 2.54
C HIS A 58 3.01 5.39 2.54
N SER A 59 2.99 4.29 1.78
CA SER A 59 4.18 3.48 1.58
C SER A 59 5.03 4.01 0.43
N ARG A 60 6.27 3.53 0.34
CA ARG A 60 7.06 3.67 -0.87
C ARG A 60 6.34 3.05 -2.04
N LEU A 61 6.59 3.59 -3.22
CA LEU A 61 6.20 2.96 -4.48
C LEU A 61 7.41 2.16 -4.97
N PHE A 62 7.27 0.84 -5.04
CA PHE A 62 8.30 -0.05 -5.55
C PHE A 62 7.99 -0.43 -6.99
N PHE A 63 9.00 -0.36 -7.85
CA PHE A 63 8.92 -0.87 -9.22
C PHE A 63 9.66 -2.19 -9.30
N PHE A 64 9.04 -3.16 -9.97
CA PHE A 64 9.62 -4.49 -10.10
C PHE A 64 9.35 -5.08 -11.48
N SER A 65 10.10 -6.13 -11.83
CA SER A 65 10.15 -6.66 -13.19
C SER A 65 9.06 -7.65 -13.55
N ASP A 66 8.32 -8.18 -12.55
CA ASP A 66 7.21 -9.08 -12.84
C ASP A 66 6.09 -8.28 -13.51
N VAL A 67 5.73 -8.69 -14.72
CA VAL A 67 4.67 -8.06 -15.52
C VAL A 67 3.53 -9.03 -15.82
N ASP A 68 3.53 -10.19 -15.17
CA ASP A 68 2.43 -11.16 -15.25
C ASP A 68 1.28 -10.67 -14.37
N THR A 69 0.32 -9.98 -15.01
CA THR A 69 -0.77 -9.36 -14.28
C THR A 69 -1.67 -10.37 -13.57
N ASP A 70 -1.83 -11.58 -14.12
CA ASP A 70 -2.61 -12.61 -13.45
C ASP A 70 -1.92 -13.08 -12.17
N HIS A 71 -0.60 -13.27 -12.21
CA HIS A 71 0.18 -13.65 -11.03
C HIS A 71 0.11 -12.57 -9.94
N ILE A 72 0.26 -11.30 -10.32
CA ILE A 72 0.20 -10.17 -9.41
C ILE A 72 -1.18 -10.09 -8.76
N ARG A 73 -2.24 -10.13 -9.58
CA ARG A 73 -3.62 -10.10 -9.09
C ARG A 73 -3.89 -11.24 -8.12
N ASP A 74 -3.55 -12.47 -8.52
CA ASP A 74 -3.86 -13.65 -7.73
C ASP A 74 -3.09 -13.67 -6.41
N THR A 75 -1.85 -13.18 -6.41
CA THR A 75 -1.02 -13.08 -5.20
C THR A 75 -1.67 -12.12 -4.19
N TYR A 76 -2.07 -10.92 -4.63
CA TYR A 76 -2.75 -9.99 -3.75
C TYR A 76 -4.14 -10.48 -3.32
N ASN A 77 -4.92 -11.03 -4.25
CA ASN A 77 -6.26 -11.53 -3.94
C ASN A 77 -6.24 -12.60 -2.85
N LYS A 78 -5.29 -13.51 -2.92
CA LYS A 78 -5.15 -14.59 -1.94
C LYS A 78 -5.07 -14.07 -0.51
N HIS A 79 -4.39 -12.94 -0.32
CA HIS A 79 -4.14 -12.39 1.02
C HIS A 79 -5.07 -11.24 1.40
N LEU A 80 -5.53 -10.45 0.43
CA LEU A 80 -6.31 -9.25 0.72
C LEU A 80 -7.82 -9.48 0.73
N LEU A 81 -8.34 -10.34 -0.14
CA LEU A 81 -9.79 -10.60 -0.16
C LEU A 81 -10.30 -11.16 1.18
N PRO A 82 -9.57 -12.08 1.85
CA PRO A 82 -10.00 -12.54 3.17
C PRO A 82 -10.05 -11.46 4.25
N LEU A 83 -9.31 -10.34 4.05
CA LEU A 83 -9.32 -9.22 4.98
C LEU A 83 -10.44 -8.20 4.69
N GLY A 84 -11.26 -8.45 3.67
CA GLY A 84 -12.35 -7.56 3.32
C GLY A 84 -12.04 -6.53 2.25
N PHE A 85 -10.90 -6.63 1.57
CA PHE A 85 -10.61 -5.77 0.43
C PHE A 85 -11.46 -6.15 -0.77
N GLU A 86 -11.80 -5.14 -1.57
CA GLU A 86 -12.52 -5.31 -2.83
C GLU A 86 -11.60 -4.90 -3.97
N LEU A 87 -11.57 -5.71 -5.03
CA LEU A 87 -10.73 -5.47 -6.20
C LEU A 87 -11.50 -4.72 -7.28
N SER A 88 -10.87 -3.69 -7.84
CA SER A 88 -11.29 -3.09 -9.10
C SER A 88 -10.12 -3.10 -10.08
N GLU A 89 -10.44 -3.19 -11.37
CA GLU A 89 -9.46 -3.26 -12.45
C GLU A 89 -9.75 -2.18 -13.47
N LYS A 90 -8.68 -1.55 -13.96
CA LYS A 90 -8.76 -0.55 -15.02
C LYS A 90 -7.64 -0.82 -16.03
N ARG A 91 -7.99 -0.73 -17.32
CA ARG A 91 -7.03 -0.86 -18.42
C ARG A 91 -7.13 0.36 -19.32
N TRP A 92 -5.98 0.84 -19.78
CA TRP A 92 -5.93 1.94 -20.73
C TRP A 92 -4.59 1.91 -21.48
N THR A 93 -4.49 2.69 -22.55
CA THR A 93 -3.25 2.81 -23.31
C THR A 93 -2.73 4.24 -23.20
N SER A 94 -1.44 4.38 -22.95
CA SER A 94 -0.77 5.67 -22.87
C SER A 94 0.56 5.57 -23.63
N ASN A 95 0.78 6.48 -24.57
CA ASN A 95 2.00 6.53 -25.39
C ASN A 95 2.33 5.17 -26.06
N GLY A 96 1.30 4.46 -26.51
CA GLY A 96 1.46 3.17 -27.19
C GLY A 96 1.68 1.98 -26.25
N VAL A 97 1.68 2.19 -24.93
CA VAL A 97 1.86 1.14 -23.94
C VAL A 97 0.54 0.88 -23.22
N GLU A 98 0.16 -0.38 -23.15
CA GLU A 98 -1.03 -0.78 -22.40
C GLU A 98 -0.70 -0.84 -20.89
N LEU A 99 -1.57 -0.23 -20.08
CA LEU A 99 -1.45 -0.23 -18.63
C LEU A 99 -2.62 -1.01 -18.02
N VAL A 100 -2.31 -1.76 -16.96
CA VAL A 100 -3.29 -2.52 -16.17
C VAL A 100 -3.14 -2.09 -14.73
N ASN A 101 -4.19 -1.52 -14.16
CA ASN A 101 -4.21 -1.13 -12.75
C ASN A 101 -5.17 -2.04 -11.98
N PHE A 102 -4.68 -2.59 -10.88
CA PHE A 102 -5.49 -3.25 -9.87
C PHE A 102 -5.53 -2.35 -8.64
N LEU A 103 -6.73 -2.16 -8.10
CA LEU A 103 -6.94 -1.37 -6.90
C LEU A 103 -7.75 -2.19 -5.91
N TRP A 104 -7.15 -2.48 -4.75
CA TRP A 104 -7.81 -3.16 -3.64
C TRP A 104 -8.15 -2.12 -2.60
N THR A 105 -9.42 -2.03 -2.22
CA THR A 105 -9.90 -1.04 -1.27
C THR A 105 -10.57 -1.70 -0.08
N ASN A 106 -10.35 -1.13 1.11
CA ASN A 106 -11.00 -1.56 2.34
C ASN A 106 -11.50 -0.33 3.07
N ALA A 107 -12.82 -0.11 3.03
CA ALA A 107 -13.44 1.09 3.60
C ALA A 107 -13.33 1.14 5.13
N GLU A 108 -13.31 0.00 5.78
CA GLU A 108 -13.22 -0.08 7.25
C GLU A 108 -11.91 0.52 7.78
N TYR A 109 -10.82 0.40 7.00
CA TYR A 109 -9.50 0.95 7.34
C TYR A 109 -9.12 2.12 6.44
N GLN A 110 -10.02 2.53 5.54
CA GLN A 110 -9.71 3.53 4.51
C GLN A 110 -8.39 3.23 3.80
N ALA A 111 -8.16 1.94 3.57
CA ALA A 111 -6.91 1.44 3.02
C ALA A 111 -7.05 1.15 1.53
N VAL A 112 -5.98 1.41 0.80
CA VAL A 112 -5.89 1.17 -0.64
C VAL A 112 -4.54 0.52 -0.93
N VAL A 113 -4.57 -0.58 -1.69
CA VAL A 113 -3.37 -1.20 -2.26
C VAL A 113 -3.48 -1.05 -3.77
N SER A 114 -2.44 -0.56 -4.41
CA SER A 114 -2.44 -0.30 -5.85
C SER A 114 -1.28 -1.04 -6.52
N SER A 115 -1.56 -1.59 -7.69
CA SER A 115 -0.57 -2.19 -8.56
C SER A 115 -0.86 -1.74 -9.99
N THR A 116 0.12 -1.13 -10.64
CA THR A 116 0.01 -0.68 -12.03
C THR A 116 1.11 -1.31 -12.86
N THR A 117 0.73 -2.11 -13.85
CA THR A 117 1.67 -2.76 -14.77
C THR A 117 1.67 -2.03 -16.11
N ARG A 118 2.87 -1.66 -16.57
CA ARG A 118 3.10 -1.25 -17.95
C ARG A 118 3.52 -2.52 -18.68
N LEU A 119 2.62 -3.05 -19.52
CA LEU A 119 2.81 -4.38 -20.14
C LEU A 119 4.15 -4.46 -20.87
N GLY A 120 4.91 -5.51 -20.57
CA GLY A 120 6.23 -5.74 -21.16
C GLY A 120 7.36 -4.88 -20.58
N GLN A 121 7.08 -4.06 -19.56
CA GLN A 121 8.08 -3.14 -18.98
C GLN A 121 8.31 -3.38 -17.51
N ASP A 122 7.36 -2.96 -16.66
CA ASP A 122 7.49 -3.06 -15.20
C ASP A 122 6.13 -2.95 -14.51
N THR A 123 6.14 -3.19 -13.21
CA THR A 123 4.98 -2.98 -12.34
C THR A 123 5.38 -2.11 -11.16
N GLY A 124 4.53 -1.14 -10.82
CA GLY A 124 4.69 -0.34 -9.61
C GLY A 124 3.61 -0.70 -8.60
N THR A 125 3.96 -0.84 -7.33
CA THR A 125 3.01 -1.17 -6.27
C THR A 125 3.26 -0.32 -5.02
N HIS A 126 2.16 0.13 -4.41
CA HIS A 126 2.20 0.86 -3.14
C HIS A 126 0.89 0.64 -2.38
N TYR A 127 0.86 1.07 -1.13
CA TYR A 127 -0.36 1.08 -0.34
C TYR A 127 -0.43 2.35 0.50
N ARG A 128 -1.66 2.69 0.92
CA ARG A 128 -1.92 3.83 1.79
C ARG A 128 -3.13 3.56 2.68
N ALA A 129 -3.22 4.29 3.78
CA ALA A 129 -4.41 4.39 4.60
C ALA A 129 -4.59 5.85 4.95
N GLU A 130 -5.81 6.38 4.83
CA GLU A 130 -6.05 7.82 4.93
C GLU A 130 -7.04 8.15 6.02
N GLU A 131 -6.78 9.26 6.74
CA GLU A 131 -7.70 9.85 7.71
C GLU A 131 -8.12 8.89 8.82
N LEU A 132 -7.18 8.09 9.34
CA LEU A 132 -7.49 7.16 10.43
C LEU A 132 -7.36 7.83 11.79
N PRO A 133 -8.33 7.63 12.69
CA PRO A 133 -8.18 8.09 14.07
C PRO A 133 -7.17 7.22 14.84
N SER A 134 -6.66 7.74 15.95
CA SER A 134 -5.92 6.93 16.92
C SER A 134 -6.90 6.39 17.97
N ASP A 135 -6.64 5.18 18.46
CA ASP A 135 -7.43 4.61 19.57
C ASP A 135 -6.84 4.96 20.94
N GLY A 136 -5.74 5.73 20.97
CA GLY A 136 -5.09 6.14 22.20
C GLY A 136 -4.20 5.09 22.84
N SER A 137 -4.03 3.93 22.21
CA SER A 137 -3.22 2.84 22.77
C SER A 137 -1.72 3.10 22.64
N THR A 138 -1.31 4.08 21.83
CA THR A 138 0.08 4.51 21.70
C THR A 138 0.19 6.01 21.94
N ASN A 139 1.34 6.47 22.44
CA ASN A 139 1.57 7.88 22.68
C ASN A 139 1.65 8.69 21.39
N SER A 140 2.21 8.09 20.32
CA SER A 140 2.30 8.72 19.02
C SER A 140 2.31 7.65 17.94
N PRO A 141 1.25 7.55 17.12
CA PRO A 141 1.24 6.60 16.00
C PRO A 141 2.38 6.81 15.00
N LYS A 142 2.96 8.01 14.93
CA LYS A 142 4.14 8.26 14.09
C LYS A 142 5.34 7.42 14.49
N GLU A 143 5.41 7.00 15.75
CA GLU A 143 6.48 6.12 16.24
C GLU A 143 6.29 4.67 15.76
N LEU A 144 5.11 4.34 15.24
CA LEU A 144 4.79 3.01 14.73
C LEU A 144 5.16 2.84 13.26
N ILE A 145 5.99 3.75 12.72
CA ILE A 145 6.35 3.70 11.30
C ILE A 145 7.20 2.47 10.95
N ASP A 146 7.90 1.89 11.92
CA ASP A 146 8.87 0.81 11.68
C ASP A 146 8.22 -0.58 11.79
N GLN A 147 7.31 -0.89 10.86
CA GLN A 147 6.75 -2.24 10.76
C GLN A 147 7.78 -3.22 10.21
N PRO A 148 7.88 -4.44 10.77
CA PRO A 148 8.78 -5.46 10.23
C PRO A 148 8.51 -5.74 8.75
N GLY A 149 9.55 -5.76 7.94
CA GLY A 149 9.45 -6.03 6.50
C GLY A 149 9.01 -4.85 5.65
N ARG A 150 8.63 -3.73 6.25
CA ARG A 150 8.29 -2.51 5.49
C ARG A 150 9.47 -2.09 4.62
N ILE A 151 10.66 -2.18 5.18
CA ILE A 151 11.91 -2.06 4.44
C ILE A 151 12.48 -3.48 4.33
N PRO A 152 12.49 -4.09 3.13
CA PRO A 152 13.02 -5.45 2.99
C PRO A 152 14.51 -5.53 3.33
N ASP A 153 14.96 -6.67 3.83
CA ASP A 153 16.34 -6.87 4.26
C ASP A 153 17.36 -6.65 3.13
N TRP A 154 17.00 -7.02 1.89
CA TRP A 154 17.85 -6.84 0.72
C TRP A 154 17.87 -5.41 0.18
N PHE A 155 16.98 -4.52 0.66
CA PHE A 155 16.84 -3.17 0.16
C PHE A 155 17.99 -2.28 0.66
N ASP A 156 18.63 -1.58 -0.27
CA ASP A 156 19.70 -0.63 0.06
C ASP A 156 19.10 0.77 0.25
N PRO A 157 19.08 1.28 1.50
CA PRO A 157 18.51 2.60 1.78
C PRO A 157 19.34 3.75 1.18
N ASN A 158 20.55 3.48 0.67
CA ASN A 158 21.39 4.49 0.04
C ASN A 158 21.14 4.61 -1.47
N LEU A 159 20.29 3.74 -2.06
CA LEU A 159 19.91 3.88 -3.45
C LEU A 159 19.08 5.16 -3.65
N PRO A 160 19.38 5.98 -4.67
CA PRO A 160 18.55 7.15 -4.95
C PRO A 160 17.18 6.72 -5.46
N PRO A 161 16.09 7.45 -5.11
CA PRO A 161 14.78 7.20 -5.69
C PRO A 161 14.77 7.44 -7.19
N ALA A 162 13.74 6.89 -7.88
CA ALA A 162 13.54 7.12 -9.31
C ALA A 162 13.42 8.62 -9.61
N GLY A 163 14.04 9.09 -10.70
CA GLY A 163 14.02 10.49 -11.09
C GLY A 163 15.10 11.35 -10.46
N GLN A 164 15.90 10.82 -9.55
CA GLN A 164 17.06 11.49 -8.96
C GLN A 164 18.34 10.80 -9.46
N GLY A 165 18.61 11.03 -10.72
CA GLY A 165 19.79 10.43 -11.37
C GLY A 165 21.04 11.22 -11.21
#